data_f6c0ebcfcace24cd8c986b31835937ad
#
_entry.id   f6c0ebcfcace24cd8c986b31835937ad
#
_cell.length_a   1.000
_cell.length_b   1.000
_cell.length_c   1.000
_cell.angle_alpha   90.00
_cell.angle_beta   90.00
_cell.angle_gamma   90.00
#
_symmetry.space_group_name_H-M   'P 1'
#
loop_
_entity.id
_entity.type
_entity.pdbx_description
1 polymer ?
#
loop_
_entity_poly.entity_id
_entity_poly.type
_entity_poly.pdbx_seq_one_letter_code
_entity_poly.pdbx_strand_id
1 'polypeptide(L)'
;MARNKNNKAAPKTEKVEPAERSDKKILAFVERCENPEDLESLIRNATKLGNKAVAEAAFRRRISLVPAESPGTVEHDFWQTVQAFEYSLSEERGKNTRLSRTRRKVAEVGVVQTLRDWTAGPQEAAGFKSLVGRGMPEFTGEAITLRHPEHFEPKTLEAARQRLTVAGVDLDRLT
;
A
#
# COMPACT_ATOMS: atom_id res chain seq x y z
N MET A 1 -53.17 -41.51 -11.36
CA MET A 1 -52.91 -40.69 -10.17
C MET A 1 -51.39 -40.61 -9.95
N ALA A 2 -50.74 -39.55 -10.44
CA ALA A 2 -49.31 -39.35 -10.34
C ALA A 2 -49.04 -38.27 -9.29
N ARG A 3 -48.34 -38.62 -8.18
CA ARG A 3 -47.91 -37.69 -7.13
C ARG A 3 -46.54 -37.07 -7.53
N ASN A 4 -46.63 -35.78 -7.83
CA ASN A 4 -45.45 -34.94 -8.06
C ASN A 4 -44.85 -34.58 -6.69
N LYS A 5 -43.61 -35.03 -6.40
CA LYS A 5 -42.86 -34.62 -5.21
C LYS A 5 -41.86 -33.54 -5.65
N ASN A 6 -42.26 -32.29 -5.48
CA ASN A 6 -41.37 -31.14 -5.55
C ASN A 6 -40.36 -31.21 -4.39
N ASN A 7 -39.14 -31.58 -4.70
CA ASN A 7 -37.99 -31.52 -3.76
C ASN A 7 -37.36 -30.14 -3.87
N LYS A 8 -37.77 -29.22 -2.99
CA LYS A 8 -37.20 -27.86 -2.89
C LYS A 8 -35.94 -27.97 -2.07
N ALA A 9 -34.80 -28.02 -2.78
CA ALA A 9 -33.48 -27.96 -2.14
C ALA A 9 -33.30 -26.60 -1.44
N ALA A 10 -33.13 -26.61 -0.14
CA ALA A 10 -32.77 -25.44 0.67
C ALA A 10 -31.34 -25.00 0.30
N PRO A 11 -31.03 -23.68 0.30
CA PRO A 11 -29.67 -23.21 0.02
C PRO A 11 -28.72 -23.68 1.14
N LYS A 12 -27.63 -24.34 0.73
CA LYS A 12 -26.53 -24.71 1.64
C LYS A 12 -25.91 -23.43 2.19
N THR A 13 -26.16 -23.13 3.45
CA THR A 13 -25.40 -22.13 4.20
C THR A 13 -23.96 -22.61 4.27
N GLU A 14 -23.07 -21.97 3.52
CA GLU A 14 -21.64 -22.18 3.55
C GLU A 14 -21.14 -21.91 4.98
N LYS A 15 -20.67 -22.96 5.66
CA LYS A 15 -20.06 -22.85 6.98
C LYS A 15 -18.71 -22.17 6.81
N VAL A 16 -18.64 -20.86 7.01
CA VAL A 16 -17.38 -20.10 7.08
C VAL A 16 -16.52 -20.71 8.18
N GLU A 17 -15.31 -21.14 7.84
CA GLU A 17 -14.39 -21.78 8.78
C GLU A 17 -14.03 -20.84 9.95
N PRO A 18 -13.72 -21.40 11.15
CA PRO A 18 -13.39 -20.62 12.33
C PRO A 18 -12.22 -19.64 12.12
N ALA A 19 -11.24 -19.99 11.28
CA ALA A 19 -10.11 -19.15 10.93
C ALA A 19 -10.54 -17.90 10.14
N GLU A 20 -11.42 -18.03 9.14
CA GLU A 20 -11.93 -16.91 8.36
C GLU A 20 -12.76 -15.93 9.22
N ARG A 21 -13.49 -16.43 10.21
CA ARG A 21 -14.23 -15.58 11.17
C ARG A 21 -13.30 -14.80 12.08
N SER A 22 -12.16 -15.40 12.45
CA SER A 22 -11.12 -14.74 13.22
C SER A 22 -10.45 -13.63 12.42
N ASP A 23 -10.08 -13.89 11.18
CA ASP A 23 -9.43 -12.92 10.30
C ASP A 23 -10.34 -11.72 10.01
N LYS A 24 -11.65 -11.91 9.77
CA LYS A 24 -12.62 -10.82 9.60
C LYS A 24 -12.67 -9.89 10.81
N LYS A 25 -12.62 -10.44 12.03
CA LYS A 25 -12.60 -9.63 13.25
C LYS A 25 -11.31 -8.83 13.39
N ILE A 26 -10.18 -9.46 13.06
CA ILE A 26 -8.86 -8.80 13.12
C ILE A 26 -8.77 -7.70 12.05
N LEU A 27 -9.24 -7.94 10.84
CA LEU A 27 -9.27 -6.92 9.79
C LEU A 27 -10.15 -5.73 10.16
N ALA A 28 -11.34 -5.99 10.76
CA ALA A 28 -12.20 -4.93 11.27
C ALA A 28 -11.56 -4.14 12.45
N PHE A 29 -10.71 -4.77 13.25
CA PHE A 29 -9.89 -4.08 14.25
C PHE A 29 -8.85 -3.20 13.59
N VAL A 30 -8.13 -3.71 12.59
CA VAL A 30 -7.10 -2.98 11.83
C VAL A 30 -7.67 -1.68 11.25
N GLU A 31 -8.85 -1.73 10.63
CA GLU A 31 -9.48 -0.54 10.03
C GLU A 31 -9.72 0.60 11.03
N ARG A 32 -10.02 0.25 12.28
CA ARG A 32 -10.36 1.21 13.35
C ARG A 32 -9.20 1.55 14.27
N CYS A 33 -8.09 0.81 14.16
CA CYS A 33 -6.94 1.00 15.02
C CYS A 33 -6.26 2.35 14.69
N GLU A 34 -6.05 3.17 15.72
CA GLU A 34 -5.39 4.48 15.62
C GLU A 34 -4.00 4.47 16.26
N ASN A 35 -3.62 3.36 16.90
CA ASN A 35 -2.31 3.23 17.53
C ASN A 35 -1.31 2.50 16.61
N PRO A 36 -0.25 3.20 16.12
CA PRO A 36 0.76 2.58 15.25
C PRO A 36 1.54 1.44 15.91
N GLU A 37 1.71 1.43 17.25
CA GLU A 37 2.45 0.40 17.97
C GLU A 37 1.67 -0.92 18.06
N ASP A 38 0.35 -0.85 18.23
CA ASP A 38 -0.53 -2.02 18.17
C ASP A 38 -0.52 -2.66 16.79
N LEU A 39 -0.57 -1.83 15.74
CA LEU A 39 -0.47 -2.30 14.36
C LEU A 39 0.90 -2.94 14.08
N GLU A 40 1.99 -2.39 14.61
CA GLU A 40 3.32 -2.99 14.46
C GLU A 40 3.41 -4.35 15.15
N SER A 41 2.81 -4.48 16.33
CA SER A 41 2.74 -5.75 17.06
C SER A 41 1.89 -6.77 16.28
N LEU A 42 0.79 -6.33 15.69
CA LEU A 42 -0.07 -7.17 14.85
C LEU A 42 0.64 -7.63 13.58
N ILE A 43 1.39 -6.75 12.90
CA ILE A 43 2.21 -7.10 11.73
C ILE A 43 3.19 -8.21 12.09
N ARG A 44 3.96 -8.06 13.19
CA ARG A 44 4.93 -9.07 13.65
C ARG A 44 4.27 -10.42 13.93
N ASN A 45 3.13 -10.41 14.62
CA ASN A 45 2.42 -11.64 14.97
C ASN A 45 1.82 -12.33 13.74
N ALA A 46 1.15 -11.56 12.86
CA ALA A 46 0.57 -12.09 11.63
C ALA A 46 1.65 -12.67 10.69
N THR A 47 2.80 -12.00 10.59
CA THR A 47 3.96 -12.50 9.81
C THR A 47 4.48 -13.84 10.37
N LYS A 48 4.64 -13.94 11.71
CA LYS A 48 5.07 -15.21 12.35
C LYS A 48 4.10 -16.36 12.12
N LEU A 49 2.79 -16.04 12.05
CA LEU A 49 1.73 -17.02 11.82
C LEU A 49 1.49 -17.29 10.32
N GLY A 50 2.22 -16.63 9.41
CA GLY A 50 2.04 -16.75 7.96
C GLY A 50 0.75 -16.12 7.42
N ASN A 51 0.04 -15.32 8.23
CA ASN A 51 -1.18 -14.63 7.82
C ASN A 51 -0.84 -13.33 7.07
N LYS A 52 -0.54 -13.47 5.78
CA LYS A 52 -0.14 -12.37 4.91
C LYS A 52 -1.23 -11.29 4.79
N ALA A 53 -2.49 -11.68 4.72
CA ALA A 53 -3.60 -10.73 4.54
C ALA A 53 -3.71 -9.77 5.73
N VAL A 54 -3.65 -10.28 6.95
CA VAL A 54 -3.69 -9.46 8.17
C VAL A 54 -2.43 -8.61 8.30
N ALA A 55 -1.25 -9.18 8.02
CA ALA A 55 0.02 -8.43 8.08
C ALA A 55 0.00 -7.24 7.12
N GLU A 56 -0.45 -7.46 5.89
CA GLU A 56 -0.55 -6.44 4.85
C GLU A 56 -1.56 -5.35 5.19
N ALA A 57 -2.75 -5.72 5.64
CA ALA A 57 -3.78 -4.75 6.05
C ALA A 57 -3.30 -3.88 7.23
N ALA A 58 -2.70 -4.51 8.25
CA ALA A 58 -2.16 -3.79 9.40
C ALA A 58 -1.01 -2.86 9.01
N PHE A 59 -0.17 -3.28 8.06
CA PHE A 59 0.91 -2.46 7.53
C PHE A 59 0.37 -1.22 6.78
N ARG A 60 -0.59 -1.38 5.88
CA ARG A 60 -1.24 -0.26 5.16
C ARG A 60 -1.86 0.74 6.13
N ARG A 61 -2.57 0.24 7.14
CA ARG A 61 -3.16 1.10 8.17
C ARG A 61 -2.10 1.87 8.96
N ARG A 62 -1.02 1.19 9.37
CA ARG A 62 0.09 1.83 10.09
C ARG A 62 0.74 2.95 9.26
N ILE A 63 0.99 2.70 7.97
CA ILE A 63 1.55 3.73 7.07
C ILE A 63 0.64 4.97 7.02
N SER A 64 -0.67 4.80 7.01
CA SER A 64 -1.61 5.93 6.97
C SER A 64 -1.62 6.79 8.24
N LEU A 65 -1.12 6.27 9.37
CA LEU A 65 -1.15 6.94 10.68
C LEU A 65 0.17 7.62 11.06
N VAL A 66 1.29 7.23 10.44
CA VAL A 66 2.63 7.61 10.93
C VAL A 66 3.17 8.95 10.39
N PRO A 67 2.82 9.43 9.17
CA PRO A 67 3.25 10.75 8.75
C PRO A 67 2.72 11.84 9.67
N ALA A 68 3.61 12.76 10.07
CA ALA A 68 3.23 13.93 10.85
C ALA A 68 2.49 14.99 10.02
N GLU A 69 2.61 14.90 8.71
CA GLU A 69 2.00 15.80 7.75
C GLU A 69 0.50 15.55 7.62
N SER A 70 -0.23 16.58 7.24
CA SER A 70 -1.70 16.50 7.09
C SER A 70 -2.10 15.54 5.96
N PRO A 71 -3.05 14.63 6.19
CA PRO A 71 -3.59 13.77 5.15
C PRO A 71 -4.08 14.56 3.93
N GLY A 72 -3.87 14.02 2.73
CA GLY A 72 -4.24 14.64 1.47
C GLY A 72 -3.22 15.64 0.93
N THR A 73 -2.07 15.81 1.59
CA THR A 73 -0.95 16.60 1.07
C THR A 73 0.08 15.72 0.36
N VAL A 74 0.81 16.30 -0.60
CA VAL A 74 1.88 15.59 -1.31
C VAL A 74 2.99 15.15 -0.36
N GLU A 75 3.25 15.91 0.70
CA GLU A 75 4.21 15.58 1.75
C GLU A 75 3.78 14.33 2.53
N HIS A 76 2.50 14.28 2.92
CA HIS A 76 1.94 13.12 3.63
C HIS A 76 2.11 11.84 2.80
N ASP A 77 1.66 11.86 1.55
CA ASP A 77 1.75 10.73 0.64
C ASP A 77 3.20 10.32 0.37
N PHE A 78 4.09 11.29 0.23
CA PHE A 78 5.51 11.03 0.08
C PHE A 78 6.10 10.28 1.28
N TRP A 79 5.79 10.70 2.51
CA TRP A 79 6.30 10.03 3.69
C TRP A 79 5.69 8.63 3.88
N GLN A 80 4.45 8.41 3.45
CA GLN A 80 3.88 7.06 3.36
C GLN A 80 4.71 6.18 2.42
N THR A 81 5.06 6.68 1.23
CA THR A 81 5.93 5.96 0.28
C THR A 81 7.30 5.62 0.86
N VAL A 82 7.94 6.58 1.52
CA VAL A 82 9.24 6.35 2.18
C VAL A 82 9.12 5.22 3.21
N GLN A 83 8.08 5.23 4.04
CA GLN A 83 7.86 4.20 5.05
C GLN A 83 7.55 2.85 4.45
N ALA A 84 6.71 2.80 3.40
CA ALA A 84 6.39 1.58 2.68
C ALA A 84 7.64 0.93 2.10
N PHE A 85 8.52 1.73 1.51
CA PHE A 85 9.76 1.23 0.93
C PHE A 85 10.81 0.86 2.00
N GLU A 86 10.95 1.64 3.08
CA GLU A 86 11.81 1.30 4.22
C GLU A 86 11.41 -0.05 4.84
N TYR A 87 10.11 -0.29 4.98
CA TYR A 87 9.59 -1.56 5.48
C TYR A 87 9.91 -2.72 4.51
N SER A 88 9.64 -2.55 3.21
CA SER A 88 9.94 -3.55 2.18
C SER A 88 11.41 -3.96 2.22
N LEU A 89 12.30 -2.98 2.26
CA LEU A 89 13.76 -3.22 2.35
C LEU A 89 14.16 -3.88 3.67
N SER A 90 13.48 -3.55 4.76
CA SER A 90 13.77 -4.12 6.07
C SER A 90 13.41 -5.61 6.13
N GLU A 91 12.29 -6.00 5.52
CA GLU A 91 11.91 -7.39 5.37
C GLU A 91 12.89 -8.18 4.48
N GLU A 92 13.24 -7.62 3.31
CA GLU A 92 14.17 -8.26 2.38
C GLU A 92 15.56 -8.49 3.00
N ARG A 93 16.02 -7.55 3.84
CA ARG A 93 17.37 -7.57 4.42
C ARG A 93 17.43 -8.18 5.81
N GLY A 94 16.30 -8.49 6.41
CA GLY A 94 16.22 -8.97 7.79
C GLY A 94 16.71 -7.99 8.86
N LYS A 95 16.78 -6.68 8.53
CA LYS A 95 17.25 -5.62 9.44
C LYS A 95 16.57 -4.30 9.15
N ASN A 96 16.41 -3.48 10.19
CA ASN A 96 15.85 -2.13 10.03
C ASN A 96 16.66 -1.31 9.00
N THR A 97 15.99 -0.88 7.95
CA THR A 97 16.60 -0.16 6.83
C THR A 97 15.94 1.21 6.69
N ARG A 98 16.77 2.27 6.70
CA ARG A 98 16.33 3.66 6.57
C ARG A 98 16.86 4.28 5.30
N LEU A 99 16.01 5.02 4.58
CA LEU A 99 16.34 5.73 3.33
C LEU A 99 17.03 7.08 3.61
N SER A 100 18.21 7.04 4.21
CA SER A 100 18.95 8.25 4.63
C SER A 100 19.30 9.19 3.46
N ARG A 101 19.59 8.65 2.26
CA ARG A 101 19.86 9.46 1.07
C ARG A 101 18.63 10.21 0.60
N THR A 102 17.47 9.54 0.57
CA THR A 102 16.17 10.15 0.24
C THR A 102 15.84 11.28 1.22
N ARG A 103 15.98 11.03 2.51
CA ARG A 103 15.70 12.03 3.56
C ARG A 103 16.60 13.25 3.43
N ARG A 104 17.88 13.06 3.11
CA ARG A 104 18.82 14.16 2.82
C ARG A 104 18.38 14.95 1.59
N LYS A 105 18.06 14.25 0.49
CA LYS A 105 17.62 14.91 -0.75
C LYS A 105 16.36 15.77 -0.50
N VAL A 106 15.39 15.24 0.25
CA VAL A 106 14.18 16.01 0.60
C VAL A 106 14.53 17.25 1.42
N ALA A 107 15.44 17.15 2.36
CA ALA A 107 15.89 18.31 3.13
C ALA A 107 16.60 19.37 2.27
N GLU A 108 17.25 18.97 1.19
CA GLU A 108 17.97 19.87 0.26
C GLU A 108 17.05 20.50 -0.80
N VAL A 109 16.14 19.71 -1.40
CA VAL A 109 15.38 20.16 -2.58
C VAL A 109 13.84 20.06 -2.42
N GLY A 110 13.37 19.56 -1.31
CA GLY A 110 11.93 19.38 -1.02
C GLY A 110 11.32 18.11 -1.65
N VAL A 111 10.08 17.85 -1.25
CA VAL A 111 9.33 16.64 -1.65
C VAL A 111 9.00 16.65 -3.13
N VAL A 112 8.43 17.74 -3.63
CA VAL A 112 7.97 17.85 -5.04
C VAL A 112 9.13 17.64 -6.02
N GLN A 113 10.28 18.28 -5.77
CA GLN A 113 11.45 18.09 -6.63
C GLN A 113 12.00 16.67 -6.55
N THR A 114 11.97 16.05 -5.37
CA THR A 114 12.38 14.65 -5.21
C THR A 114 11.49 13.70 -6.01
N LEU A 115 10.16 13.91 -5.99
CA LEU A 115 9.20 13.15 -6.79
C LEU A 115 9.41 13.34 -8.29
N ARG A 116 9.65 14.59 -8.75
CA ARG A 116 9.99 14.87 -10.15
C ARG A 116 11.19 14.05 -10.61
N ASP A 117 12.26 14.06 -9.81
CA ASP A 117 13.49 13.36 -10.16
C ASP A 117 13.29 11.84 -10.20
N TRP A 118 12.42 11.29 -9.35
CA TRP A 118 12.08 9.87 -9.39
C TRP A 118 11.28 9.52 -10.65
N THR A 119 10.29 10.35 -10.98
CA THR A 119 9.36 10.08 -12.10
C THR A 119 9.97 10.42 -13.45
N ALA A 120 10.75 11.51 -13.56
CA ALA A 120 11.36 11.94 -14.81
C ALA A 120 12.73 11.27 -15.10
N GLY A 121 13.30 10.55 -14.14
CA GLY A 121 14.59 9.86 -14.30
C GLY A 121 14.54 8.81 -15.42
N PRO A 122 15.68 8.51 -16.07
CA PRO A 122 15.77 7.57 -17.20
C PRO A 122 15.49 6.12 -16.80
N GLN A 123 15.59 5.80 -15.53
CA GLN A 123 15.34 4.46 -14.97
C GLN A 123 14.31 4.55 -13.86
N GLU A 124 13.52 3.47 -13.74
CA GLU A 124 12.59 3.31 -12.63
C GLU A 124 13.35 3.29 -11.30
N ALA A 125 12.85 4.04 -10.33
CA ALA A 125 13.39 4.02 -8.99
C ALA A 125 13.25 2.61 -8.36
N ALA A 126 14.22 2.20 -7.54
CA ALA A 126 14.19 0.90 -6.88
C ALA A 126 12.90 0.70 -6.05
N GLY A 127 12.39 1.79 -5.45
CA GLY A 127 11.14 1.79 -4.71
C GLY A 127 9.92 1.46 -5.59
N PHE A 128 9.88 1.93 -6.83
CA PHE A 128 8.81 1.62 -7.78
C PHE A 128 8.68 0.12 -7.98
N LYS A 129 9.76 -0.55 -8.37
CA LYS A 129 9.77 -2.02 -8.62
C LYS A 129 9.38 -2.81 -7.37
N SER A 130 9.94 -2.43 -6.22
CA SER A 130 9.65 -3.12 -4.95
C SER A 130 8.18 -2.99 -4.57
N LEU A 131 7.61 -1.80 -4.62
CA LEU A 131 6.22 -1.56 -4.21
C LEU A 131 5.22 -2.15 -5.19
N VAL A 132 5.43 -2.02 -6.51
CA VAL A 132 4.58 -2.67 -7.52
C VAL A 132 4.64 -4.19 -7.39
N GLY A 133 5.83 -4.77 -7.23
CA GLY A 133 6.00 -6.21 -7.05
C GLY A 133 5.33 -6.76 -5.80
N ARG A 134 5.08 -5.92 -4.79
CA ARG A 134 4.33 -6.27 -3.57
C ARG A 134 2.83 -6.01 -3.68
N GLY A 135 2.34 -5.54 -4.83
CA GLY A 135 0.94 -5.17 -5.00
C GLY A 135 0.54 -3.90 -4.25
N MET A 136 1.47 -2.97 -4.06
CA MET A 136 1.30 -1.67 -3.40
C MET A 136 1.60 -0.50 -4.34
N PRO A 137 1.07 -0.47 -5.57
CA PRO A 137 1.38 0.58 -6.53
C PRO A 137 0.94 1.97 -6.07
N GLU A 138 -0.05 2.07 -5.19
CA GLU A 138 -0.55 3.32 -4.62
C GLU A 138 0.49 4.10 -3.80
N PHE A 139 1.54 3.42 -3.32
CA PHE A 139 2.65 4.03 -2.59
C PHE A 139 3.86 4.34 -3.47
N THR A 140 3.75 4.27 -4.79
CA THR A 140 4.85 4.67 -5.69
C THR A 140 4.91 6.18 -5.88
N GLY A 141 6.08 6.71 -6.19
CA GLY A 141 6.24 8.14 -6.52
C GLY A 141 5.42 8.54 -7.73
N GLU A 142 5.26 7.64 -8.69
CA GLU A 142 4.44 7.80 -9.88
C GLU A 142 2.94 7.95 -9.51
N ALA A 143 2.44 7.14 -8.59
CA ALA A 143 1.05 7.24 -8.13
C ALA A 143 0.80 8.57 -7.37
N ILE A 144 1.74 9.00 -6.52
CA ILE A 144 1.64 10.30 -5.85
C ILE A 144 1.62 11.43 -6.88
N THR A 145 2.49 11.37 -7.88
CA THR A 145 2.55 12.38 -8.96
C THR A 145 1.20 12.52 -9.67
N LEU A 146 0.47 11.43 -9.89
CA LEU A 146 -0.85 11.47 -10.51
C LEU A 146 -1.95 11.95 -9.56
N ARG A 147 -1.85 11.73 -8.26
CA ARG A 147 -2.82 12.22 -7.27
C ARG A 147 -2.70 13.71 -6.97
N HIS A 148 -1.52 14.28 -7.19
CA HIS A 148 -1.23 15.71 -6.94
C HIS A 148 -0.78 16.43 -8.21
N PRO A 149 -1.57 16.40 -9.30
CA PRO A 149 -1.16 16.87 -10.63
C PRO A 149 -0.81 18.37 -10.64
N GLU A 150 -1.34 19.15 -9.72
CA GLU A 150 -1.11 20.60 -9.59
C GLU A 150 0.35 20.97 -9.29
N HIS A 151 1.14 20.01 -8.78
CA HIS A 151 2.55 20.21 -8.47
C HIS A 151 3.51 19.82 -9.60
N PHE A 152 2.99 19.24 -10.70
CA PHE A 152 3.83 18.61 -11.72
C PHE A 152 3.50 19.07 -13.13
N GLU A 153 4.54 19.17 -13.96
CA GLU A 153 4.40 19.50 -15.37
C GLU A 153 3.75 18.34 -16.16
N PRO A 154 3.05 18.61 -17.27
CA PRO A 154 2.40 17.58 -18.08
C PRO A 154 3.32 16.44 -18.50
N LYS A 155 4.59 16.74 -18.79
CA LYS A 155 5.60 15.74 -19.15
C LYS A 155 5.87 14.76 -18.00
N THR A 156 5.90 15.24 -16.76
CA THR A 156 6.11 14.39 -15.57
C THR A 156 4.90 13.51 -15.32
N LEU A 157 3.69 14.06 -15.48
CA LEU A 157 2.45 13.31 -15.35
C LEU A 157 2.34 12.21 -16.41
N GLU A 158 2.74 12.49 -17.64
CA GLU A 158 2.73 11.49 -18.70
C GLU A 158 3.75 10.37 -18.45
N ALA A 159 4.96 10.71 -17.99
CA ALA A 159 5.95 9.71 -17.60
C ALA A 159 5.45 8.80 -16.47
N ALA A 160 4.75 9.36 -15.47
CA ALA A 160 4.12 8.60 -14.39
C ALA A 160 3.08 7.61 -14.92
N ARG A 161 2.14 8.09 -15.77
CA ARG A 161 1.12 7.23 -16.40
C ARG A 161 1.74 6.10 -17.18
N GLN A 162 2.69 6.41 -18.04
CA GLN A 162 3.36 5.43 -18.89
C GLN A 162 4.02 4.33 -18.05
N ARG A 163 4.74 4.67 -16.98
CA ARG A 163 5.40 3.67 -16.12
C ARG A 163 4.40 2.76 -15.42
N LEU A 164 3.36 3.33 -14.83
CA LEU A 164 2.32 2.55 -14.15
C LEU A 164 1.58 1.64 -15.13
N THR A 165 1.24 2.14 -16.33
CA THR A 165 0.60 1.35 -17.39
C THR A 165 1.48 0.20 -17.86
N VAL A 166 2.77 0.44 -18.11
CA VAL A 166 3.75 -0.60 -18.50
C VAL A 166 3.90 -1.65 -17.40
N ALA A 167 3.79 -1.25 -16.14
CA ALA A 167 3.81 -2.15 -15.00
C ALA A 167 2.48 -2.91 -14.78
N GLY A 168 1.46 -2.69 -15.62
CA GLY A 168 0.17 -3.35 -15.52
C GLY A 168 -0.73 -2.85 -14.39
N VAL A 169 -0.45 -1.63 -13.88
CA VAL A 169 -1.23 -1.03 -12.80
C VAL A 169 -2.50 -0.39 -13.35
N ASP A 170 -3.63 -0.70 -12.73
CA ASP A 170 -4.93 -0.09 -13.03
C ASP A 170 -4.96 1.34 -12.44
N LEU A 171 -4.93 2.34 -13.31
CA LEU A 171 -4.86 3.75 -12.91
C LEU A 171 -6.15 4.24 -12.23
N ASP A 172 -7.30 3.66 -12.55
CA ASP A 172 -8.59 4.05 -11.96
C ASP A 172 -8.68 3.70 -10.47
N ARG A 173 -7.79 2.85 -9.99
CA ARG A 173 -7.67 2.47 -8.57
C ARG A 173 -6.70 3.33 -7.77
N LEU A 174 -6.02 4.25 -8.41
CA LEU A 174 -4.99 5.08 -7.77
C LEU A 174 -5.47 6.50 -7.42
N THR A 175 -6.60 6.91 -7.96
CA THR A 175 -7.24 8.24 -7.79
C THR A 175 -8.31 8.22 -6.72
#